data_18c81c09e6b0fb22f557a1de0a44fd5e
#
_entry.id   18c81c09e6b0fb22f557a1de0a44fd5e
#
_cell.length_a   1.000
_cell.length_b   1.000
_cell.length_c   1.000
_cell.angle_alpha   90.00
_cell.angle_beta   90.00
_cell.angle_gamma   90.00
#
_symmetry.space_group_name_H-M   'P 1'
#
loop_
_entity.id
_entity.type
_entity.pdbx_description
1 polymer ?
#
loop_
_entity_poly.entity_id
_entity_poly.type
_entity_poly.pdbx_seq_one_letter_code
_entity_poly.pdbx_strand_id
1 'polypeptide(L)'
;MPGPVLHPRRPWEGRSIVLGVTGGVAAYKAVQLARDLTRLGAEVDTILTAGAEEFIRPLSFDAVTGRSTATELFSTDGAALHIKLGSEADVVCVAPATADLIARAAHGRADDLLTTTLLATRAPVLICPAMNDRMYSHPQTQTNLRHLGEVLSYRIAGPGTGPLAAGEGSGPGRMLEPHEIVEEIGRALSEASPLRGKKVVITAGPTREAIDPVRFIGNRSSGRMGFALAAAARRRGADVTVVAGPVSLPVPYGVEVLSVETAREMLQCVSELLPEADVSVFASAVADYRPANSSEEK
;
A
#
# COMPACT_ATOMS: atom_id res chain seq x y z
N MET A 1 -31.38 10.69 22.84
CA MET A 1 -29.94 10.98 22.95
C MET A 1 -29.31 10.71 21.59
N PRO A 2 -28.68 11.67 20.91
CA PRO A 2 -27.90 11.36 19.72
C PRO A 2 -26.76 10.42 20.12
N GLY A 3 -26.58 9.33 19.36
CA GLY A 3 -25.49 8.38 19.58
C GLY A 3 -24.12 9.05 19.49
N PRO A 4 -23.06 8.43 20.05
CA PRO A 4 -21.71 9.01 20.00
C PRO A 4 -21.33 9.29 18.56
N VAL A 5 -20.95 10.52 18.27
CA VAL A 5 -20.38 10.92 16.97
C VAL A 5 -19.04 10.18 16.85
N LEU A 6 -18.99 9.14 16.02
CA LEU A 6 -17.76 8.45 15.70
C LEU A 6 -16.92 9.42 14.85
N HIS A 7 -15.97 10.08 15.48
CA HIS A 7 -14.97 10.84 14.73
C HIS A 7 -14.18 9.90 13.83
N PRO A 8 -13.93 10.27 12.58
CA PRO A 8 -13.09 9.47 11.69
C PRO A 8 -11.73 9.26 12.37
N ARG A 9 -11.28 8.01 12.44
CA ARG A 9 -9.96 7.70 12.99
C ARG A 9 -8.89 8.35 12.12
N ARG A 10 -8.03 9.14 12.73
CA ARG A 10 -6.86 9.77 12.11
C ARG A 10 -5.58 9.06 12.60
N PRO A 11 -5.27 7.86 12.10
CA PRO A 11 -4.18 7.05 12.63
C PRO A 11 -2.79 7.66 12.38
N TRP A 12 -2.69 8.65 11.49
CA TRP A 12 -1.45 9.33 11.13
C TRP A 12 -1.41 10.81 11.53
N GLU A 13 -2.21 11.18 12.50
CA GLU A 13 -2.15 12.53 13.07
C GLU A 13 -0.76 12.82 13.63
N GLY A 14 -0.17 13.97 13.25
CA GLY A 14 1.20 14.36 13.58
C GLY A 14 2.29 13.66 12.76
N ARG A 15 1.94 12.90 11.71
CA ARG A 15 2.91 12.36 10.77
C ARG A 15 3.09 13.30 9.57
N SER A 16 4.34 13.56 9.24
CA SER A 16 4.75 14.37 8.09
C SER A 16 5.16 13.48 6.92
N ILE A 17 4.51 13.66 5.77
CA ILE A 17 4.78 12.88 4.55
C ILE A 17 5.13 13.85 3.43
N VAL A 18 6.31 13.66 2.84
CA VAL A 18 6.67 14.36 1.59
C VAL A 18 6.23 13.50 0.41
N LEU A 19 5.36 14.03 -0.43
CA LEU A 19 4.89 13.41 -1.66
C LEU A 19 5.56 14.05 -2.87
N GLY A 20 6.54 13.37 -3.47
CA GLY A 20 7.16 13.74 -4.73
C GLY A 20 6.35 13.23 -5.92
N VAL A 21 6.06 14.10 -6.87
CA VAL A 21 5.31 13.75 -8.10
C VAL A 21 6.15 14.07 -9.32
N THR A 22 6.35 13.10 -10.20
CA THR A 22 7.15 13.25 -11.41
C THR A 22 6.32 13.18 -12.69
N GLY A 23 6.91 13.57 -13.83
CA GLY A 23 6.22 13.75 -15.11
C GLY A 23 5.80 12.44 -15.77
N GLY A 24 4.57 12.03 -15.56
CA GLY A 24 3.96 10.89 -16.21
C GLY A 24 2.44 10.91 -16.09
N VAL A 25 1.76 10.22 -16.99
CA VAL A 25 0.28 10.21 -17.02
C VAL A 25 -0.33 9.78 -15.67
N ALA A 26 0.35 8.95 -14.89
CA ALA A 26 -0.10 8.51 -13.57
C ALA A 26 -0.11 9.62 -12.50
N ALA A 27 0.39 10.84 -12.79
CA ALA A 27 0.37 11.97 -11.86
C ALA A 27 -1.04 12.32 -11.37
N TYR A 28 -2.10 12.09 -12.16
CA TYR A 28 -3.47 12.31 -11.72
C TYR A 28 -3.86 11.46 -10.48
N LYS A 29 -3.28 10.26 -10.33
CA LYS A 29 -3.52 9.39 -9.17
C LYS A 29 -2.90 9.95 -7.89
N ALA A 30 -1.83 10.75 -8.01
CA ALA A 30 -1.16 11.34 -6.85
C ALA A 30 -2.06 12.32 -6.09
N VAL A 31 -3.01 12.98 -6.76
CA VAL A 31 -4.00 13.85 -6.10
C VAL A 31 -4.92 13.03 -5.19
N GLN A 32 -5.38 11.86 -5.66
CA GLN A 32 -6.17 10.96 -4.82
C GLN A 32 -5.34 10.41 -3.65
N LEU A 33 -4.08 10.06 -3.90
CA LEU A 33 -3.15 9.63 -2.84
C LEU A 33 -2.98 10.72 -1.78
N ALA A 34 -2.69 11.96 -2.17
CA ALA A 34 -2.55 13.10 -1.26
C ALA A 34 -3.81 13.29 -0.41
N ARG A 35 -5.00 13.22 -1.02
CA ARG A 35 -6.29 13.29 -0.31
C ARG A 35 -6.45 12.18 0.73
N ASP A 36 -6.11 10.95 0.36
CA ASP A 36 -6.28 9.79 1.24
C ASP A 36 -5.33 9.86 2.44
N LEU A 37 -4.08 10.29 2.23
CA LEU A 37 -3.11 10.54 3.29
C LEU A 37 -3.59 11.64 4.26
N THR A 38 -4.08 12.76 3.73
CA THR A 38 -4.64 13.86 4.53
C THR A 38 -5.85 13.42 5.35
N ARG A 39 -6.73 12.58 4.77
CA ARG A 39 -7.88 12.02 5.49
C ARG A 39 -7.47 11.10 6.64
N LEU A 40 -6.35 10.41 6.52
CA LEU A 40 -5.76 9.61 7.59
C LEU A 40 -5.10 10.47 8.68
N GLY A 41 -5.00 11.77 8.47
CA GLY A 41 -4.51 12.74 9.44
C GLY A 41 -3.06 13.19 9.21
N ALA A 42 -2.39 12.68 8.17
CA ALA A 42 -1.03 13.10 7.87
C ALA A 42 -0.96 14.54 7.36
N GLU A 43 0.13 15.22 7.69
CA GLU A 43 0.56 16.46 7.05
C GLU A 43 1.31 16.08 5.76
N VAL A 44 0.75 16.51 4.61
CA VAL A 44 1.30 16.12 3.30
C VAL A 44 1.89 17.34 2.62
N ASP A 45 3.21 17.38 2.51
CA ASP A 45 3.94 18.35 1.73
C ASP A 45 4.21 17.79 0.33
N THR A 46 3.73 18.47 -0.71
CA THR A 46 3.84 17.98 -2.09
C THR A 46 4.95 18.71 -2.84
N ILE A 47 5.77 17.95 -3.55
CA ILE A 47 6.80 18.48 -4.47
C ILE A 47 6.44 18.02 -5.88
N LEU A 48 6.26 18.97 -6.81
CA LEU A 48 6.11 18.67 -8.24
C LEU A 48 7.42 18.95 -8.96
N THR A 49 7.86 18.01 -9.79
CA THR A 49 8.94 18.29 -10.75
C THR A 49 8.39 19.10 -11.94
N ALA A 50 9.24 19.81 -12.66
CA ALA A 50 8.83 20.52 -13.88
C ALA A 50 8.08 19.60 -14.87
N GLY A 51 8.54 18.34 -15.02
CA GLY A 51 7.82 17.35 -15.84
C GLY A 51 6.44 16.99 -15.30
N ALA A 52 6.20 17.04 -13.97
CA ALA A 52 4.89 16.79 -13.40
C ALA A 52 3.90 17.93 -13.70
N GLU A 53 4.35 19.17 -13.76
CA GLU A 53 3.52 20.35 -14.06
C GLU A 53 2.93 20.34 -15.47
N GLU A 54 3.49 19.55 -16.40
CA GLU A 54 2.90 19.29 -17.71
C GLU A 54 1.63 18.42 -17.65
N PHE A 55 1.46 17.63 -16.57
CA PHE A 55 0.31 16.72 -16.40
C PHE A 55 -0.69 17.21 -15.36
N ILE A 56 -0.22 17.92 -14.32
CA ILE A 56 -1.04 18.31 -13.17
C ILE A 56 -0.52 19.63 -12.58
N ARG A 57 -1.41 20.47 -12.05
CA ARG A 57 -1.03 21.76 -11.48
C ARG A 57 -0.95 21.72 -9.95
N PRO A 58 -0.09 22.56 -9.32
CA PRO A 58 0.04 22.68 -7.87
C PRO A 58 -1.29 22.83 -7.14
N LEU A 59 -2.19 23.66 -7.65
CA LEU A 59 -3.51 23.93 -7.08
C LEU A 59 -4.34 22.66 -6.80
N SER A 60 -4.12 21.59 -7.59
CA SER A 60 -4.83 20.32 -7.39
C SER A 60 -4.43 19.66 -6.06
N PHE A 61 -3.19 19.83 -5.64
CA PHE A 61 -2.68 19.31 -4.37
C PHE A 61 -3.00 20.26 -3.22
N ASP A 62 -2.81 21.57 -3.40
CA ASP A 62 -3.14 22.59 -2.40
C ASP A 62 -4.59 22.43 -1.91
N ALA A 63 -5.51 22.20 -2.84
CA ALA A 63 -6.93 22.02 -2.54
C ALA A 63 -7.26 20.77 -1.71
N VAL A 64 -6.43 19.74 -1.75
CA VAL A 64 -6.70 18.48 -1.01
C VAL A 64 -5.85 18.32 0.24
N THR A 65 -4.67 18.95 0.31
CA THR A 65 -3.77 18.91 1.45
C THR A 65 -3.95 20.09 2.40
N GLY A 66 -4.45 21.24 1.88
CA GLY A 66 -4.49 22.50 2.60
C GLY A 66 -3.09 23.15 2.77
N ARG A 67 -2.07 22.68 2.04
CA ARG A 67 -0.68 23.12 2.11
C ARG A 67 -0.21 23.50 0.70
N SER A 68 0.68 24.50 0.62
CA SER A 68 1.24 24.94 -0.67
C SER A 68 2.16 23.89 -1.26
N THR A 69 1.99 23.58 -2.52
CA THR A 69 2.83 22.67 -3.29
C THR A 69 4.12 23.36 -3.71
N ALA A 70 5.25 22.72 -3.46
CA ALA A 70 6.57 23.23 -3.85
C ALA A 70 6.97 22.73 -5.25
N THR A 71 7.53 23.62 -6.09
CA THR A 71 7.95 23.28 -7.46
C THR A 71 9.41 23.62 -7.72
N GLU A 72 9.98 24.60 -7.00
CA GLU A 72 11.31 25.15 -7.28
C GLU A 72 12.28 24.92 -6.11
N LEU A 73 13.52 24.59 -6.47
CA LEU A 73 14.62 24.46 -5.50
C LEU A 73 15.01 25.82 -4.89
N PHE A 74 14.95 26.87 -5.69
CA PHE A 74 15.30 28.24 -5.29
C PHE A 74 14.04 29.12 -5.32
N SER A 75 13.31 29.13 -4.21
CA SER A 75 12.13 29.96 -4.04
C SER A 75 12.36 31.05 -2.97
N THR A 76 11.48 32.05 -2.95
CA THR A 76 11.49 33.11 -1.93
C THR A 76 11.17 32.60 -0.51
N ASP A 77 10.60 31.40 -0.40
CA ASP A 77 10.20 30.80 0.88
C ASP A 77 11.35 30.16 1.68
N GLY A 78 12.54 30.27 1.18
CA GLY A 78 13.76 29.92 1.92
C GLY A 78 14.73 29.00 1.19
N ALA A 79 16.01 29.37 1.23
CA ALA A 79 17.12 28.63 0.61
C ALA A 79 17.33 27.20 1.17
N ALA A 80 16.60 26.79 2.19
CA ALA A 80 16.75 25.53 2.91
C ALA A 80 15.48 24.64 2.88
N LEU A 81 14.54 24.89 1.95
CA LEU A 81 13.27 24.14 1.90
C LEU A 81 13.52 22.62 1.77
N HIS A 82 14.46 22.18 0.94
CA HIS A 82 14.83 20.76 0.79
C HIS A 82 15.37 20.15 2.11
N ILE A 83 16.11 20.93 2.91
CA ILE A 83 16.59 20.48 4.23
C ILE A 83 15.40 20.32 5.19
N LYS A 84 14.51 21.32 5.22
CA LYS A 84 13.30 21.26 6.07
C LYS A 84 12.45 20.03 5.71
N LEU A 85 12.05 19.91 4.45
CA LEU A 85 11.25 18.79 3.95
C LEU A 85 11.92 17.43 4.21
N GLY A 86 13.24 17.33 3.96
CA GLY A 86 13.99 16.09 4.17
C GLY A 86 14.16 15.70 5.63
N SER A 87 14.30 16.68 6.54
CA SER A 87 14.56 16.44 7.96
C SER A 87 13.28 16.25 8.79
N GLU A 88 12.18 16.89 8.40
CA GLU A 88 10.90 16.82 9.12
C GLU A 88 10.02 15.66 8.66
N ALA A 89 10.32 15.04 7.51
CA ALA A 89 9.55 13.92 6.99
C ALA A 89 9.67 12.66 7.84
N ASP A 90 8.53 12.01 8.15
CA ASP A 90 8.49 10.63 8.63
C ASP A 90 8.64 9.61 7.48
N VAL A 91 8.20 9.97 6.27
CA VAL A 91 8.35 9.20 5.01
C VAL A 91 8.42 10.15 3.83
N VAL A 92 9.31 9.85 2.88
CA VAL A 92 9.29 10.47 1.55
C VAL A 92 8.76 9.45 0.54
N CYS A 93 7.65 9.76 -0.11
CA CYS A 93 7.03 8.91 -1.13
C CYS A 93 7.11 9.58 -2.50
N VAL A 94 7.65 8.90 -3.51
CA VAL A 94 7.65 9.38 -4.88
C VAL A 94 6.65 8.58 -5.71
N ALA A 95 5.55 9.20 -6.08
CA ALA A 95 4.44 8.58 -6.80
C ALA A 95 3.74 9.57 -7.76
N PRO A 96 3.87 9.39 -9.07
CA PRO A 96 4.66 8.40 -9.79
C PRO A 96 6.16 8.68 -9.72
N ALA A 97 6.99 7.61 -9.86
CA ALA A 97 8.42 7.71 -10.09
C ALA A 97 8.75 7.26 -11.53
N THR A 98 9.17 8.22 -12.36
CA THR A 98 9.59 7.94 -13.75
C THR A 98 10.98 7.30 -13.81
N ALA A 99 11.31 6.67 -14.95
CA ALA A 99 12.64 6.12 -15.18
C ALA A 99 13.74 7.17 -15.05
N ASP A 100 13.47 8.43 -15.46
CA ASP A 100 14.40 9.56 -15.31
C ASP A 100 14.66 9.86 -13.83
N LEU A 101 13.61 10.00 -13.00
CA LEU A 101 13.83 10.23 -11.57
C LEU A 101 14.58 9.07 -10.93
N ILE A 102 14.21 7.82 -11.22
CA ILE A 102 14.88 6.62 -10.69
C ILE A 102 16.38 6.65 -11.04
N ALA A 103 16.73 7.02 -12.27
CA ALA A 103 18.12 7.16 -12.70
C ALA A 103 18.84 8.28 -11.94
N ARG A 104 18.23 9.46 -11.82
CA ARG A 104 18.82 10.60 -11.11
C ARG A 104 19.03 10.29 -9.62
N ALA A 105 18.03 9.70 -8.96
CA ALA A 105 18.12 9.29 -7.57
C ALA A 105 19.21 8.23 -7.34
N ALA A 106 19.31 7.22 -8.22
CA ALA A 106 20.33 6.17 -8.13
C ALA A 106 21.77 6.71 -8.27
N HIS A 107 21.94 7.83 -8.97
CA HIS A 107 23.26 8.46 -9.17
C HIS A 107 23.51 9.68 -8.26
N GLY A 108 22.63 9.96 -7.31
CA GLY A 108 22.77 11.06 -6.36
C GLY A 108 22.73 12.44 -7.01
N ARG A 109 22.01 12.61 -8.13
CA ARG A 109 21.81 13.94 -8.72
C ARG A 109 20.87 14.76 -7.87
N ALA A 110 21.16 16.04 -7.74
CA ALA A 110 20.40 17.01 -6.94
C ALA A 110 20.19 18.30 -7.73
N ASP A 111 19.52 18.17 -8.87
CA ASP A 111 19.31 19.27 -9.83
C ASP A 111 17.88 19.84 -9.81
N ASP A 112 17.01 19.30 -8.96
CA ASP A 112 15.69 19.85 -8.63
C ASP A 112 15.38 19.69 -7.13
N LEU A 113 14.26 20.29 -6.68
CA LEU A 113 13.86 20.24 -5.28
C LEU A 113 13.65 18.80 -4.77
N LEU A 114 13.03 17.94 -5.58
CA LEU A 114 12.71 16.56 -5.18
C LEU A 114 13.99 15.73 -4.99
N THR A 115 14.88 15.74 -5.98
CA THR A 115 16.14 14.98 -5.91
C THR A 115 17.07 15.51 -4.82
N THR A 116 17.07 16.82 -4.57
CA THR A 116 17.83 17.43 -3.46
C THR A 116 17.22 17.00 -2.12
N THR A 117 15.89 16.96 -1.99
CA THR A 117 15.21 16.45 -0.78
C THR A 117 15.53 14.99 -0.53
N LEU A 118 15.58 14.13 -1.59
CA LEU A 118 15.96 12.73 -1.46
C LEU A 118 17.40 12.54 -0.92
N LEU A 119 18.34 13.42 -1.25
CA LEU A 119 19.68 13.40 -0.67
C LEU A 119 19.73 13.93 0.76
N ALA A 120 18.82 14.82 1.14
CA ALA A 120 18.80 15.46 2.45
C ALA A 120 18.07 14.64 3.51
N THR A 121 17.20 13.69 3.10
CA THR A 121 16.37 12.96 4.04
C THR A 121 17.07 11.76 4.70
N ARG A 122 16.69 11.49 5.95
CA ARG A 122 16.97 10.23 6.67
C ARG A 122 15.72 9.38 6.88
N ALA A 123 14.57 9.91 6.47
CA ALA A 123 13.32 9.17 6.54
C ALA A 123 13.32 8.00 5.52
N PRO A 124 12.54 6.95 5.77
CA PRO A 124 12.28 5.92 4.77
C PRO A 124 11.79 6.54 3.45
N VAL A 125 12.39 6.10 2.34
CA VAL A 125 11.99 6.54 0.99
C VAL A 125 11.23 5.43 0.30
N LEU A 126 10.05 5.75 -0.22
CA LEU A 126 9.21 4.86 -1.00
C LEU A 126 9.16 5.33 -2.46
N ILE A 127 9.59 4.49 -3.38
CA ILE A 127 9.58 4.74 -4.82
C ILE A 127 8.46 3.93 -5.46
N CYS A 128 7.53 4.58 -6.15
CA CYS A 128 6.42 3.96 -6.86
C CYS A 128 6.63 4.08 -8.38
N PRO A 129 7.30 3.11 -9.04
CA PRO A 129 7.60 3.19 -10.47
C PRO A 129 6.34 3.30 -11.31
N ALA A 130 6.40 4.16 -12.34
CA ALA A 130 5.35 4.31 -13.33
C ALA A 130 5.96 4.65 -14.70
N MET A 131 5.88 3.73 -15.63
CA MET A 131 6.45 3.88 -16.98
C MET A 131 5.89 2.80 -17.91
N ASN A 132 6.19 2.92 -19.21
CA ASN A 132 5.93 1.85 -20.17
C ASN A 132 6.68 0.55 -19.78
N ASP A 133 6.13 -0.61 -20.14
CA ASP A 133 6.67 -1.94 -19.80
C ASP A 133 8.09 -2.17 -20.35
N ARG A 134 8.38 -1.67 -21.58
CA ARG A 134 9.72 -1.74 -22.17
C ARG A 134 10.73 -0.88 -21.42
N MET A 135 10.30 0.31 -20.97
CA MET A 135 11.16 1.17 -20.14
C MET A 135 11.41 0.52 -18.78
N TYR A 136 10.39 -0.12 -18.20
CA TYR A 136 10.55 -0.84 -16.94
C TYR A 136 11.49 -2.03 -17.07
N SER A 137 11.33 -2.83 -18.14
CA SER A 137 12.15 -4.02 -18.40
C SER A 137 13.59 -3.68 -18.88
N HIS A 138 13.86 -2.41 -19.19
CA HIS A 138 15.17 -2.01 -19.69
C HIS A 138 16.26 -2.32 -18.65
N PRO A 139 17.39 -2.97 -19.03
CA PRO A 139 18.45 -3.36 -18.10
C PRO A 139 18.95 -2.22 -17.21
N GLN A 140 19.07 -0.99 -17.76
CA GLN A 140 19.50 0.15 -16.98
C GLN A 140 18.47 0.56 -15.92
N THR A 141 17.18 0.53 -16.23
CA THR A 141 16.10 0.80 -15.25
C THR A 141 16.14 -0.22 -14.13
N GLN A 142 16.28 -1.50 -14.46
CA GLN A 142 16.37 -2.58 -13.46
C GLN A 142 17.63 -2.44 -12.59
N THR A 143 18.76 -2.03 -13.18
CA THR A 143 20.00 -1.76 -12.42
C THR A 143 19.83 -0.60 -11.47
N ASN A 144 19.20 0.49 -11.90
CA ASN A 144 18.95 1.65 -11.05
C ASN A 144 17.98 1.31 -9.91
N LEU A 145 16.89 0.57 -10.19
CA LEU A 145 15.94 0.11 -9.14
C LEU A 145 16.64 -0.77 -8.11
N ARG A 146 17.49 -1.70 -8.56
CA ARG A 146 18.27 -2.55 -7.65
C ARG A 146 19.21 -1.71 -6.79
N HIS A 147 19.90 -0.73 -7.37
CA HIS A 147 20.78 0.19 -6.63
C HIS A 147 20.00 0.96 -5.56
N LEU A 148 18.82 1.50 -5.89
CA LEU A 148 17.96 2.18 -4.92
C LEU A 148 17.57 1.25 -3.76
N GLY A 149 17.21 -0.01 -4.05
CA GLY A 149 16.80 -0.98 -3.04
C GLY A 149 17.95 -1.50 -2.19
N GLU A 150 19.01 -1.99 -2.82
CA GLU A 150 20.09 -2.74 -2.14
C GLU A 150 21.14 -1.83 -1.51
N VAL A 151 21.46 -0.70 -2.17
CA VAL A 151 22.53 0.23 -1.71
C VAL A 151 21.96 1.37 -0.88
N LEU A 152 20.88 2.02 -1.36
CA LEU A 152 20.28 3.16 -0.68
C LEU A 152 19.16 2.78 0.29
N SER A 153 18.81 1.50 0.34
CA SER A 153 17.73 0.98 1.21
C SER A 153 16.36 1.64 0.96
N TYR A 154 16.13 2.15 -0.26
CA TYR A 154 14.83 2.68 -0.66
C TYR A 154 13.85 1.52 -0.89
N ARG A 155 12.61 1.71 -0.51
CA ARG A 155 11.56 0.73 -0.74
C ARG A 155 10.97 0.94 -2.14
N ILE A 156 10.85 -0.14 -2.91
CA ILE A 156 10.22 -0.12 -4.22
C ILE A 156 8.82 -0.71 -4.09
N ALA A 157 7.79 0.08 -4.37
CA ALA A 157 6.40 -0.34 -4.31
C ALA A 157 5.81 -0.47 -5.73
N GLY A 158 5.61 -1.68 -6.17
CA GLY A 158 5.22 -1.98 -7.54
C GLY A 158 6.42 -2.09 -8.50
N PRO A 159 6.21 -1.84 -9.81
CA PRO A 159 4.93 -1.49 -10.41
C PRO A 159 3.92 -2.64 -10.39
N GLY A 160 2.65 -2.32 -10.52
CA GLY A 160 1.60 -3.28 -10.80
C GLY A 160 1.62 -3.71 -12.27
N THR A 161 0.86 -4.77 -12.57
CA THR A 161 0.60 -5.24 -13.93
C THR A 161 -0.81 -4.83 -14.36
N GLY A 162 -0.98 -4.38 -15.59
CA GLY A 162 -2.29 -3.99 -16.09
C GLY A 162 -2.21 -3.10 -17.33
N PRO A 163 -3.36 -2.53 -17.74
CA PRO A 163 -3.40 -1.60 -18.86
C PRO A 163 -2.47 -0.40 -18.61
N LEU A 164 -1.67 -0.08 -19.62
CA LEU A 164 -0.77 1.07 -19.66
C LEU A 164 -1.45 2.27 -20.37
N ALA A 165 -0.69 3.24 -20.82
CA ALA A 165 -1.24 4.37 -21.57
C ALA A 165 -1.85 3.92 -22.91
N ALA A 166 -2.69 4.78 -23.50
CA ALA A 166 -3.36 4.46 -24.76
C ALA A 166 -2.34 4.08 -25.85
N GLY A 167 -2.53 2.90 -26.45
CA GLY A 167 -1.64 2.34 -27.46
C GLY A 167 -0.44 1.57 -26.94
N GLU A 168 -0.23 1.48 -25.62
CA GLU A 168 0.91 0.79 -25.02
C GLU A 168 0.60 -0.69 -24.59
N GLY A 169 -0.66 -1.11 -24.64
CA GLY A 169 -1.05 -2.46 -24.26
C GLY A 169 -1.18 -2.67 -22.75
N SER A 170 -0.79 -3.85 -22.29
CA SER A 170 -0.85 -4.25 -20.86
C SER A 170 0.44 -4.96 -20.47
N GLY A 171 0.99 -4.60 -19.32
CA GLY A 171 2.25 -5.16 -18.83
C GLY A 171 2.64 -4.63 -17.46
N PRO A 172 3.85 -5.00 -16.97
CA PRO A 172 4.43 -4.38 -15.79
C PRO A 172 4.86 -2.96 -16.12
N GLY A 173 4.60 -2.01 -15.20
CA GLY A 173 4.95 -0.59 -15.39
C GLY A 173 3.86 0.35 -14.90
N ARG A 174 2.66 -0.17 -14.65
CA ARG A 174 1.56 0.60 -14.08
C ARG A 174 1.84 0.96 -12.62
N MET A 175 1.73 2.24 -12.27
CA MET A 175 1.78 2.66 -10.87
C MET A 175 0.72 1.93 -10.05
N LEU A 176 1.06 1.50 -8.86
CA LEU A 176 0.11 0.98 -7.89
C LEU A 176 -1.09 1.93 -7.70
N GLU A 177 -2.21 1.39 -7.28
CA GLU A 177 -3.36 2.22 -6.96
C GLU A 177 -3.11 3.03 -5.66
N PRO A 178 -3.71 4.21 -5.50
CA PRO A 178 -3.48 5.05 -4.33
C PRO A 178 -3.66 4.33 -2.99
N HIS A 179 -4.67 3.47 -2.87
CA HIS A 179 -4.91 2.71 -1.65
C HIS A 179 -3.82 1.68 -1.35
N GLU A 180 -3.17 1.10 -2.37
CA GLU A 180 -2.04 0.18 -2.22
C GLU A 180 -0.80 0.94 -1.74
N ILE A 181 -0.56 2.14 -2.30
CA ILE A 181 0.54 3.01 -1.88
C ILE A 181 0.35 3.48 -0.43
N VAL A 182 -0.89 3.77 -0.02
CA VAL A 182 -1.23 4.06 1.39
C VAL A 182 -0.81 2.92 2.31
N GLU A 183 -1.03 1.66 1.92
CA GLU A 183 -0.59 0.51 2.71
C GLU A 183 0.95 0.42 2.81
N GLU A 184 1.68 0.70 1.72
CA GLU A 184 3.15 0.71 1.73
C GLU A 184 3.72 1.86 2.56
N ILE A 185 3.13 3.07 2.51
CA ILE A 185 3.47 4.18 3.39
C ILE A 185 3.24 3.79 4.85
N GLY A 186 2.12 3.13 5.16
CA GLY A 186 1.84 2.62 6.51
C GLY A 186 2.91 1.66 7.01
N ARG A 187 3.41 0.78 6.15
CA ARG A 187 4.55 -0.12 6.49
C ARG A 187 5.83 0.68 6.75
N ALA A 188 6.09 1.73 5.96
CA ALA A 188 7.25 2.58 6.16
C ALA A 188 7.18 3.35 7.48
N LEU A 189 6.01 3.90 7.83
CA LEU A 189 5.77 4.57 9.10
C LEU A 189 5.85 3.65 10.33
N SER A 190 5.74 2.34 10.13
CA SER A 190 5.67 1.34 11.20
C SER A 190 7.02 0.63 11.44
N GLU A 191 8.15 1.25 11.17
CA GLU A 191 9.48 0.63 11.35
C GLU A 191 9.75 0.13 12.76
N ALA A 192 9.28 0.84 13.78
CA ALA A 192 9.38 0.46 15.19
C ALA A 192 8.23 -0.43 15.67
N SER A 193 7.38 -0.94 14.78
CA SER A 193 6.24 -1.78 15.16
C SER A 193 6.70 -3.14 15.69
N PRO A 194 6.11 -3.64 16.80
CA PRO A 194 6.41 -4.99 17.30
C PRO A 194 5.94 -6.11 16.36
N LEU A 195 5.11 -5.78 15.36
CA LEU A 195 4.65 -6.74 14.34
C LEU A 195 5.57 -6.82 13.12
N ARG A 196 6.60 -5.97 13.02
CA ARG A 196 7.51 -5.99 11.87
C ARG A 196 8.21 -7.34 11.72
N GLY A 197 8.09 -7.95 10.54
CA GLY A 197 8.67 -9.24 10.22
C GLY A 197 8.04 -10.43 10.97
N LYS A 198 6.92 -10.19 11.70
CA LYS A 198 6.17 -11.25 12.36
C LYS A 198 5.25 -11.96 11.38
N LYS A 199 5.23 -13.28 11.42
CA LYS A 199 4.28 -14.12 10.69
C LYS A 199 2.95 -14.14 11.45
N VAL A 200 1.89 -13.63 10.82
CA VAL A 200 0.55 -13.52 11.42
C VAL A 200 -0.43 -14.35 10.63
N VAL A 201 -1.06 -15.33 11.27
CA VAL A 201 -2.11 -16.16 10.69
C VAL A 201 -3.47 -15.70 11.21
N ILE A 202 -4.42 -15.44 10.32
CA ILE A 202 -5.75 -14.96 10.69
C ILE A 202 -6.80 -15.84 10.02
N THR A 203 -7.79 -16.35 10.78
CA THR A 203 -8.97 -16.98 10.17
C THR A 203 -10.05 -15.94 9.91
N ALA A 204 -10.78 -16.07 8.81
CA ALA A 204 -11.82 -15.12 8.43
C ALA A 204 -13.02 -15.79 7.73
N GLY A 205 -14.18 -15.17 7.82
CA GLY A 205 -15.37 -15.63 7.12
C GLY A 205 -16.09 -16.81 7.81
N PRO A 206 -17.15 -17.32 7.19
CA PRO A 206 -17.87 -18.52 7.65
C PRO A 206 -17.21 -19.78 7.09
N THR A 207 -17.54 -20.94 7.68
CA THR A 207 -17.43 -22.23 6.97
C THR A 207 -18.80 -22.68 6.46
N ARG A 208 -18.79 -23.59 5.49
CA ARG A 208 -19.98 -24.21 4.91
C ARG A 208 -19.85 -25.72 4.97
N GLU A 209 -20.80 -26.35 5.63
CA GLU A 209 -20.85 -27.81 5.77
C GLU A 209 -21.94 -28.34 4.83
N ALA A 210 -21.55 -28.99 3.76
CA ALA A 210 -22.47 -29.44 2.71
C ALA A 210 -23.49 -30.48 3.26
N ILE A 211 -24.77 -30.25 2.97
CA ILE A 211 -25.86 -31.23 3.15
C ILE A 211 -25.96 -32.03 1.87
N ASP A 212 -25.92 -31.34 0.72
CA ASP A 212 -25.99 -31.88 -0.64
C ASP A 212 -25.22 -30.89 -1.59
N PRO A 213 -25.16 -31.12 -2.90
CA PRO A 213 -24.45 -30.22 -3.82
C PRO A 213 -24.99 -28.77 -3.85
N VAL A 214 -26.16 -28.49 -3.27
CA VAL A 214 -26.84 -27.19 -3.33
C VAL A 214 -26.97 -26.53 -1.96
N ARG A 215 -27.24 -27.32 -0.90
CA ARG A 215 -27.52 -26.82 0.44
C ARG A 215 -26.38 -27.07 1.41
N PHE A 216 -26.18 -26.14 2.33
CA PHE A 216 -25.13 -26.23 3.35
C PHE A 216 -25.63 -25.65 4.68
N ILE A 217 -24.99 -26.05 5.77
CA ILE A 217 -25.06 -25.41 7.08
C ILE A 217 -23.89 -24.45 7.19
N GLY A 218 -24.12 -23.24 7.71
CA GLY A 218 -23.05 -22.26 7.91
C GLY A 218 -23.54 -21.05 8.68
N ASN A 219 -22.60 -20.28 9.20
CA ASN A 219 -22.85 -19.07 9.97
C ASN A 219 -22.96 -17.84 9.09
N ARG A 220 -23.74 -16.83 9.52
CA ARG A 220 -23.80 -15.53 8.85
C ARG A 220 -22.55 -14.71 9.21
N SER A 221 -21.55 -14.75 8.36
CA SER A 221 -20.34 -13.95 8.51
C SER A 221 -19.93 -13.38 7.15
N SER A 222 -19.51 -12.12 7.15
CA SER A 222 -18.96 -11.45 5.97
C SER A 222 -17.45 -11.51 5.87
N GLY A 223 -16.74 -11.96 6.91
CA GLY A 223 -15.26 -11.95 6.96
C GLY A 223 -14.62 -10.58 7.19
N ARG A 224 -15.42 -9.48 7.27
CA ARG A 224 -14.91 -8.10 7.36
C ARG A 224 -13.92 -7.88 8.50
N MET A 225 -14.16 -8.48 9.67
CA MET A 225 -13.28 -8.31 10.83
C MET A 225 -11.92 -8.94 10.58
N GLY A 226 -11.86 -10.18 10.11
CA GLY A 226 -10.60 -10.87 9.81
C GLY A 226 -9.78 -10.14 8.74
N PHE A 227 -10.44 -9.69 7.65
CA PHE A 227 -9.78 -8.93 6.59
C PHE A 227 -9.29 -7.55 7.06
N ALA A 228 -10.03 -6.87 7.92
CA ALA A 228 -9.61 -5.60 8.52
C ALA A 228 -8.40 -5.78 9.46
N LEU A 229 -8.39 -6.87 10.25
CA LEU A 229 -7.25 -7.23 11.08
C LEU A 229 -6.02 -7.56 10.25
N ALA A 230 -6.20 -8.29 9.14
CA ALA A 230 -5.14 -8.63 8.21
C ALA A 230 -4.50 -7.39 7.59
N ALA A 231 -5.32 -6.47 7.06
CA ALA A 231 -4.83 -5.19 6.55
C ALA A 231 -4.10 -4.37 7.63
N ALA A 232 -4.64 -4.33 8.85
CA ALA A 232 -4.03 -3.59 9.95
C ALA A 232 -2.69 -4.20 10.41
N ALA A 233 -2.58 -5.52 10.45
CA ALA A 233 -1.34 -6.23 10.79
C ALA A 233 -0.28 -6.02 9.71
N ARG A 234 -0.65 -6.17 8.44
CA ARG A 234 0.24 -5.93 7.30
C ARG A 234 0.79 -4.50 7.29
N ARG A 235 -0.08 -3.51 7.46
CA ARG A 235 0.32 -2.10 7.55
C ARG A 235 1.31 -1.83 8.66
N ARG A 236 1.31 -2.65 9.72
CA ARG A 236 2.28 -2.63 10.81
C ARG A 236 3.53 -3.47 10.57
N GLY A 237 3.74 -3.93 9.34
CA GLY A 237 4.95 -4.62 8.92
C GLY A 237 4.92 -6.13 9.09
N ALA A 238 3.80 -6.74 9.47
CA ALA A 238 3.66 -8.19 9.54
C ALA A 238 3.61 -8.82 8.14
N ASP A 239 4.01 -10.08 8.07
CA ASP A 239 3.73 -10.97 6.96
C ASP A 239 2.47 -11.77 7.31
N VAL A 240 1.40 -11.53 6.54
CA VAL A 240 0.05 -11.97 6.93
C VAL A 240 -0.49 -13.00 5.95
N THR A 241 -0.90 -14.15 6.49
CA THR A 241 -1.68 -15.17 5.77
C THR A 241 -3.07 -15.26 6.39
N VAL A 242 -4.10 -15.17 5.56
CA VAL A 242 -5.50 -15.32 5.96
C VAL A 242 -6.03 -16.66 5.46
N VAL A 243 -6.54 -17.50 6.37
CA VAL A 243 -7.34 -18.67 6.01
C VAL A 243 -8.80 -18.26 6.00
N ALA A 244 -9.37 -18.14 4.81
CA ALA A 244 -10.68 -17.57 4.59
C ALA A 244 -11.71 -18.62 4.14
N GLY A 245 -12.81 -18.72 4.87
CA GLY A 245 -14.03 -19.35 4.35
C GLY A 245 -14.66 -18.50 3.23
N PRO A 246 -15.78 -18.95 2.62
CA PRO A 246 -16.39 -18.28 1.47
C PRO A 246 -16.85 -16.86 1.78
N VAL A 247 -16.16 -15.86 1.21
CA VAL A 247 -16.44 -14.43 1.35
C VAL A 247 -16.38 -13.74 -0.01
N SER A 248 -17.09 -12.61 -0.14
CA SER A 248 -17.10 -11.80 -1.37
C SER A 248 -16.28 -10.52 -1.22
N LEU A 249 -15.44 -10.43 -0.21
CA LEU A 249 -14.61 -9.23 0.02
C LEU A 249 -13.39 -9.26 -0.90
N PRO A 250 -12.93 -8.10 -1.37
CA PRO A 250 -11.64 -8.01 -2.05
C PRO A 250 -10.51 -8.37 -1.07
N VAL A 251 -9.52 -9.09 -1.58
CA VAL A 251 -8.31 -9.43 -0.82
C VAL A 251 -7.55 -8.15 -0.47
N PRO A 252 -7.18 -7.93 0.79
CA PRO A 252 -6.35 -6.79 1.16
C PRO A 252 -5.00 -6.84 0.44
N TYR A 253 -4.52 -5.70 -0.01
CA TYR A 253 -3.25 -5.61 -0.71
C TYR A 253 -2.09 -6.23 0.08
N GLY A 254 -1.32 -7.10 -0.59
CA GLY A 254 -0.15 -7.76 -0.03
C GLY A 254 -0.43 -8.74 1.11
N VAL A 255 -1.66 -9.22 1.24
CA VAL A 255 -2.07 -10.30 2.14
C VAL A 255 -2.23 -11.56 1.32
N GLU A 256 -1.63 -12.65 1.78
CA GLU A 256 -1.87 -13.97 1.22
C GLU A 256 -3.21 -14.53 1.75
N VAL A 257 -4.05 -15.07 0.85
CA VAL A 257 -5.34 -15.66 1.24
C VAL A 257 -5.41 -17.09 0.75
N LEU A 258 -5.59 -18.00 1.70
CA LEU A 258 -5.84 -19.42 1.46
C LEU A 258 -7.35 -19.66 1.64
N SER A 259 -8.02 -19.98 0.55
CA SER A 259 -9.47 -20.22 0.55
C SER A 259 -9.77 -21.65 0.98
N VAL A 260 -10.71 -21.78 1.90
CA VAL A 260 -11.24 -23.06 2.39
C VAL A 260 -12.77 -22.99 2.39
N GLU A 261 -13.45 -24.13 2.44
CA GLU A 261 -14.91 -24.18 2.47
C GLU A 261 -15.42 -24.72 3.81
N THR A 262 -14.86 -25.80 4.29
CA THR A 262 -15.32 -26.52 5.49
C THR A 262 -14.48 -26.17 6.73
N ALA A 263 -15.06 -26.44 7.92
CA ALA A 263 -14.34 -26.34 9.19
C ALA A 263 -13.11 -27.28 9.26
N ARG A 264 -13.20 -28.46 8.62
CA ARG A 264 -12.13 -29.42 8.57
C ARG A 264 -10.95 -28.90 7.71
N GLU A 265 -11.24 -28.34 6.54
CA GLU A 265 -10.22 -27.72 5.70
C GLU A 265 -9.57 -26.53 6.40
N MET A 266 -10.38 -25.69 7.07
CA MET A 266 -9.84 -24.56 7.86
C MET A 266 -8.92 -25.05 8.97
N LEU A 267 -9.32 -26.08 9.72
CA LEU A 267 -8.49 -26.67 10.77
C LEU A 267 -7.18 -27.22 10.22
N GLN A 268 -7.24 -27.97 9.12
CA GLN A 268 -6.04 -28.52 8.49
C GLN A 268 -5.10 -27.40 8.05
N CYS A 269 -5.57 -26.45 7.27
CA CYS A 269 -4.78 -25.34 6.76
C CYS A 269 -4.15 -24.51 7.90
N VAL A 270 -4.90 -24.21 8.95
CA VAL A 270 -4.40 -23.49 10.11
C VAL A 270 -3.34 -24.33 10.85
N SER A 271 -3.58 -25.64 11.04
CA SER A 271 -2.64 -26.52 11.74
C SER A 271 -1.28 -26.62 11.05
N GLU A 272 -1.25 -26.50 9.71
CA GLU A 272 -0.02 -26.48 8.92
C GLU A 272 0.76 -25.15 9.07
N LEU A 273 0.06 -24.05 9.29
CA LEU A 273 0.65 -22.72 9.41
C LEU A 273 1.08 -22.36 10.84
N LEU A 274 0.39 -22.88 11.86
CA LEU A 274 0.61 -22.52 13.27
C LEU A 274 2.05 -22.72 13.77
N PRO A 275 2.80 -23.79 13.40
CA PRO A 275 4.15 -23.99 13.89
C PRO A 275 5.13 -22.87 13.53
N GLU A 276 4.86 -22.13 12.44
CA GLU A 276 5.70 -21.04 11.98
C GLU A 276 5.12 -19.64 12.31
N ALA A 277 3.91 -19.58 12.87
CA ALA A 277 3.24 -18.34 13.17
C ALA A 277 3.73 -17.72 14.48
N ASP A 278 4.11 -16.44 14.45
CA ASP A 278 4.38 -15.68 15.67
C ASP A 278 3.09 -15.25 16.39
N VAL A 279 2.02 -14.99 15.62
CA VAL A 279 0.72 -14.55 16.14
C VAL A 279 -0.40 -15.23 15.36
N SER A 280 -1.41 -15.72 16.07
CA SER A 280 -2.60 -16.30 15.46
C SER A 280 -3.88 -15.63 15.98
N VAL A 281 -4.76 -15.26 15.06
CA VAL A 281 -6.03 -14.59 15.37
C VAL A 281 -7.19 -15.36 14.75
N PHE A 282 -8.05 -15.89 15.60
CA PHE A 282 -9.21 -16.67 15.17
C PHE A 282 -10.45 -15.76 15.10
N ALA A 283 -10.76 -15.26 13.88
CA ALA A 283 -11.86 -14.34 13.63
C ALA A 283 -12.90 -14.90 12.65
N SER A 284 -12.82 -16.20 12.33
CA SER A 284 -13.80 -16.89 11.52
C SER A 284 -15.09 -17.23 12.32
N ALA A 285 -16.17 -17.47 11.60
CA ALA A 285 -17.41 -18.00 12.14
C ALA A 285 -17.59 -19.44 11.66
N VAL A 286 -16.86 -20.34 12.31
CA VAL A 286 -16.89 -21.78 12.02
C VAL A 286 -18.25 -22.36 12.36
N ALA A 287 -18.78 -23.25 11.51
CA ALA A 287 -20.03 -23.96 11.79
C ALA A 287 -19.85 -24.95 12.93
N ASP A 288 -20.78 -24.93 13.90
CA ASP A 288 -20.75 -25.81 15.07
C ASP A 288 -21.23 -27.23 14.75
N TYR A 289 -22.02 -27.38 13.67
CA TYR A 289 -22.65 -28.63 13.26
C TYR A 289 -22.36 -28.92 11.79
N ARG A 290 -22.29 -30.20 11.46
CA ARG A 290 -22.21 -30.68 10.08
C ARG A 290 -23.08 -31.93 9.92
N PRO A 291 -23.58 -32.24 8.72
CA PRO A 291 -24.23 -33.51 8.43
C PRO A 291 -23.30 -34.69 8.73
N ALA A 292 -23.83 -35.76 9.31
CA ALA A 292 -23.07 -36.98 9.50
C ALA A 292 -22.66 -37.60 8.15
N ASN A 293 -23.58 -37.54 7.18
CA ASN A 293 -23.39 -37.94 5.80
C ASN A 293 -23.93 -36.83 4.88
N SER A 294 -23.17 -36.38 3.93
CA SER A 294 -23.67 -35.52 2.84
C SER A 294 -24.22 -36.37 1.71
N SER A 295 -25.31 -35.91 1.08
CA SER A 295 -25.88 -36.55 -0.11
C SER A 295 -25.09 -36.11 -1.36
N GLU A 296 -24.92 -37.02 -2.33
CA GLU A 296 -24.36 -36.69 -3.66
C GLU A 296 -25.45 -36.10 -4.59
N GLU A 297 -26.73 -36.26 -4.24
CA GLU A 297 -27.88 -35.75 -4.97
C GLU A 297 -28.71 -34.81 -4.10
N LYS A 298 -29.45 -33.88 -4.76
CA LYS A 298 -30.33 -32.91 -4.09
C LYS A 298 -31.63 -33.57 -3.63
#